data_9587d5d9eeef35aad48cfd80e0a5cda4
#
_entry.id   9587d5d9eeef35aad48cfd80e0a5cda4
#
_cell.length_a   1.000
_cell.length_b   1.000
_cell.length_c   1.000
_cell.angle_alpha   90.00
_cell.angle_beta   90.00
_cell.angle_gamma   90.00
#
_symmetry.space_group_name_H-M   'P 1'
#
loop_
_entity.id
_entity.type
_entity.pdbx_description
1 polymer ?
#
loop_
_entity_poly.entity_id
_entity_poly.type
_entity_poly.pdbx_seq_one_letter_code
_entity_poly.pdbx_strand_id
1 'polypeptide(L)'
;MYCSLISHADTESSVWKKFNARTQMMKGLFNYEKAYREYTRKCLEEFDEDNIQYAEIRPNFMSSNQVWKDDGSSRIDNVGIMNLIIEEYEKFQKDEKQTRKKKALIGLKVIYCTPRSFTEEQVGDALMQCFQFKKDERFSKYIAGRSDTCTAFSLGS
;
A
#
# COMPACT_ATOMS: atom_id res chain seq x y z
N MET A 1 -24.68 11.01 -0.67
CA MET A 1 -24.40 12.36 -0.15
C MET A 1 -22.97 12.71 -0.55
N TYR A 2 -22.76 13.34 -1.70
CA TYR A 2 -21.44 13.82 -2.15
C TYR A 2 -21.04 14.99 -1.25
N CYS A 3 -20.12 14.75 -0.32
CA CYS A 3 -19.53 15.83 0.46
C CYS A 3 -18.59 16.61 -0.46
N SER A 4 -19.01 17.76 -0.96
CA SER A 4 -18.18 18.66 -1.75
C SER A 4 -16.91 18.99 -0.97
N LEU A 5 -15.77 18.50 -1.47
CA LEU A 5 -14.45 18.77 -0.88
C LEU A 5 -14.00 20.21 -1.06
N ILE A 6 -14.58 20.90 -2.04
CA ILE A 6 -14.15 22.20 -2.52
C ILE A 6 -15.33 23.17 -2.48
N SER A 7 -15.15 24.32 -1.87
CA SER A 7 -16.07 25.47 -1.96
C SER A 7 -15.42 26.58 -2.80
N HIS A 8 -16.22 27.51 -3.31
CA HIS A 8 -15.72 28.67 -4.06
C HIS A 8 -14.77 29.59 -3.26
N ALA A 9 -14.73 29.45 -1.93
CA ALA A 9 -13.84 30.18 -1.05
C ALA A 9 -12.51 29.44 -0.76
N ASP A 10 -12.32 28.22 -1.28
CA ASP A 10 -11.14 27.43 -1.02
C ASP A 10 -9.95 27.91 -1.87
N THR A 11 -8.80 28.09 -1.22
CA THR A 11 -7.52 28.25 -1.86
C THR A 11 -6.87 26.87 -2.09
N GLU A 12 -5.88 26.77 -2.97
CA GLU A 12 -5.10 25.54 -3.17
C GLU A 12 -4.59 24.97 -1.85
N SER A 13 -3.99 25.82 -1.00
CA SER A 13 -3.50 25.40 0.32
C SER A 13 -4.59 24.86 1.24
N SER A 14 -5.81 25.46 1.21
CA SER A 14 -6.92 24.98 2.04
C SER A 14 -7.47 23.65 1.56
N VAL A 15 -7.51 23.43 0.25
CA VAL A 15 -7.92 22.16 -0.37
C VAL A 15 -6.94 21.04 0.02
N TRP A 16 -5.64 21.28 -0.06
CA TRP A 16 -4.62 20.33 0.36
C TRP A 16 -4.72 19.96 1.84
N LYS A 17 -4.94 20.95 2.71
CA LYS A 17 -5.15 20.70 4.15
C LYS A 17 -6.37 19.82 4.40
N LYS A 18 -7.49 20.09 3.73
CA LYS A 18 -8.72 19.30 3.85
C LYS A 18 -8.50 17.86 3.33
N PHE A 19 -7.83 17.70 2.21
CA PHE A 19 -7.50 16.39 1.63
C PHE A 19 -6.63 15.58 2.60
N ASN A 20 -5.53 16.15 3.07
CA ASN A 20 -4.62 15.49 4.00
C ASN A 20 -5.30 15.11 5.33
N ALA A 21 -6.15 16.00 5.88
CA ALA A 21 -6.88 15.70 7.10
C ALA A 21 -7.84 14.50 6.94
N ARG A 22 -8.46 14.35 5.78
CA ARG A 22 -9.35 13.21 5.50
C ARG A 22 -8.59 11.91 5.29
N THR A 23 -7.49 11.94 4.57
CA THR A 23 -6.64 10.75 4.40
C THR A 23 -6.09 10.27 5.75
N GLN A 24 -5.67 11.20 6.62
CA GLN A 24 -5.20 10.87 7.96
C GLN A 24 -6.30 10.28 8.85
N MET A 25 -7.54 10.72 8.71
CA MET A 25 -8.67 10.20 9.47
C MET A 25 -8.93 8.71 9.21
N MET A 26 -8.74 8.26 7.98
CA MET A 26 -8.92 6.86 7.60
C MET A 26 -7.77 5.96 8.07
N LYS A 27 -6.60 6.53 8.33
CA LYS A 27 -5.38 5.80 8.69
C LYS A 27 -5.55 4.90 9.91
N GLY A 28 -6.23 5.39 10.95
CA GLY A 28 -6.49 4.64 12.17
C GLY A 28 -7.35 3.38 12.00
N LEU A 29 -8.08 3.27 10.89
CA LEU A 29 -8.95 2.13 10.62
C LEU A 29 -8.23 0.98 9.90
N PHE A 30 -7.21 1.29 9.09
CA PHE A 30 -6.55 0.31 8.22
C PHE A 30 -5.16 -0.13 8.68
N ASN A 31 -4.53 0.61 9.60
CA ASN A 31 -3.17 0.34 10.02
C ASN A 31 -3.05 -0.71 11.14
N TYR A 32 -3.89 -1.74 11.11
CA TYR A 32 -3.80 -2.93 11.96
C TYR A 32 -3.59 -4.17 11.10
N GLU A 33 -2.85 -5.14 11.63
CA GLU A 33 -2.42 -6.32 10.87
C GLU A 33 -3.60 -7.03 10.18
N LYS A 34 -4.65 -7.34 10.93
CA LYS A 34 -5.83 -8.02 10.40
C LYS A 34 -6.53 -7.19 9.33
N ALA A 35 -6.79 -5.92 9.60
CA ALA A 35 -7.44 -5.03 8.64
C ALA A 35 -6.59 -4.88 7.36
N TYR A 36 -5.27 -4.77 7.51
CA TYR A 36 -4.35 -4.65 6.36
C TYR A 36 -4.35 -5.92 5.50
N ARG A 37 -4.36 -7.11 6.12
CA ARG A 37 -4.47 -8.40 5.43
C ARG A 37 -5.80 -8.54 4.68
N GLU A 38 -6.92 -8.27 5.36
CA GLU A 38 -8.25 -8.37 4.77
C GLU A 38 -8.42 -7.40 3.60
N TYR A 39 -7.94 -6.16 3.76
CA TYR A 39 -7.95 -5.16 2.69
C TYR A 39 -7.09 -5.61 1.49
N THR A 40 -5.88 -6.10 1.74
CA THR A 40 -5.01 -6.62 0.69
C THR A 40 -5.69 -7.78 -0.04
N ARG A 41 -6.28 -8.72 0.69
CA ARG A 41 -7.01 -9.85 0.13
C ARG A 41 -8.18 -9.39 -0.75
N LYS A 42 -9.00 -8.46 -0.26
CA LYS A 42 -10.14 -7.92 -0.99
C LYS A 42 -9.70 -7.21 -2.28
N CYS A 43 -8.63 -6.45 -2.22
CA CYS A 43 -8.05 -5.80 -3.41
C CYS A 43 -7.64 -6.82 -4.48
N LEU A 44 -7.01 -7.94 -4.08
CA LEU A 44 -6.62 -9.01 -5.01
C LEU A 44 -7.85 -9.70 -5.64
N GLU A 45 -8.89 -9.91 -4.86
CA GLU A 45 -10.16 -10.49 -5.33
C GLU A 45 -10.84 -9.57 -6.36
N GLU A 46 -10.90 -8.26 -6.09
CA GLU A 46 -11.45 -7.27 -7.02
C GLU A 46 -10.64 -7.18 -8.32
N PHE A 47 -9.31 -7.24 -8.24
CA PHE A 47 -8.48 -7.31 -9.45
C PHE A 47 -8.79 -8.55 -10.31
N ASP A 48 -9.02 -9.69 -9.67
CA ASP A 48 -9.37 -10.92 -10.37
C ASP A 48 -10.77 -10.85 -10.99
N GLU A 49 -11.76 -10.32 -10.25
CA GLU A 49 -13.13 -10.08 -10.71
C GLU A 49 -13.16 -9.14 -11.93
N ASP A 50 -12.32 -8.11 -11.93
CA ASP A 50 -12.17 -7.13 -13.02
C ASP A 50 -11.32 -7.67 -14.21
N ASN A 51 -10.89 -8.93 -14.16
CA ASN A 51 -10.02 -9.56 -15.16
C ASN A 51 -8.66 -8.87 -15.35
N ILE A 52 -8.12 -8.26 -14.30
CA ILE A 52 -6.78 -7.68 -14.31
C ILE A 52 -5.76 -8.83 -14.21
N GLN A 53 -4.91 -8.94 -15.22
CA GLN A 53 -3.91 -10.00 -15.28
C GLN A 53 -2.64 -9.69 -14.49
N TYR A 54 -2.29 -8.42 -14.39
CA TYR A 54 -1.09 -7.96 -13.72
C TYR A 54 -1.36 -6.64 -12.99
N ALA A 55 -0.95 -6.56 -11.74
CA ALA A 55 -1.12 -5.38 -10.93
C ALA A 55 0.19 -4.91 -10.29
N GLU A 56 0.37 -3.61 -10.20
CA GLU A 56 1.44 -2.97 -9.44
C GLU A 56 0.84 -2.14 -8.32
N ILE A 57 1.02 -2.57 -7.08
CA ILE A 57 0.53 -1.87 -5.89
C ILE A 57 1.61 -0.97 -5.30
N ARG A 58 1.18 0.08 -4.61
CA ARG A 58 2.06 1.10 -4.03
C ARG A 58 1.82 1.23 -2.52
N PRO A 59 2.28 0.29 -1.71
CA PRO A 59 2.20 0.43 -0.26
C PRO A 59 3.10 1.58 0.20
N ASN A 60 2.69 2.22 1.28
CA ASN A 60 3.45 3.32 1.86
C ASN A 60 4.43 2.80 2.90
N PHE A 61 5.72 2.84 2.57
CA PHE A 61 6.82 2.40 3.41
C PHE A 61 7.40 3.51 4.30
N MET A 62 6.55 4.27 4.96
CA MET A 62 6.97 5.31 5.90
C MET A 62 7.03 4.79 7.33
N SER A 63 8.03 5.20 8.09
CA SER A 63 8.11 4.89 9.53
C SER A 63 6.88 5.38 10.32
N SER A 64 6.28 6.49 9.90
CA SER A 64 5.06 7.03 10.48
C SER A 64 3.79 6.29 10.10
N ASN A 65 3.85 5.39 9.12
CA ASN A 65 2.70 4.67 8.56
C ASN A 65 2.80 3.15 8.73
N GLN A 66 3.56 2.70 9.71
CA GLN A 66 3.68 1.28 9.99
C GLN A 66 2.38 0.71 10.56
N VAL A 67 2.11 -0.54 10.18
CA VAL A 67 0.96 -1.30 10.64
C VAL A 67 1.16 -1.71 12.09
N TRP A 68 0.12 -1.65 12.91
CA TRP A 68 0.13 -2.12 14.28
C TRP A 68 -0.28 -3.60 14.35
N LYS A 69 0.29 -4.32 15.30
CA LYS A 69 -0.28 -5.60 15.74
C LYS A 69 -1.71 -5.37 16.23
N ASP A 70 -2.59 -6.36 16.08
CA ASP A 70 -4.00 -6.22 16.44
C ASP A 70 -4.22 -5.96 17.95
N ASP A 71 -3.28 -6.38 18.79
CA ASP A 71 -3.26 -6.09 20.23
C ASP A 71 -2.67 -4.72 20.58
N GLY A 72 -2.20 -3.97 19.59
CA GLY A 72 -1.57 -2.65 19.75
C GLY A 72 -0.19 -2.69 20.40
N SER A 73 0.40 -3.86 20.65
CA SER A 73 1.65 -4.01 21.41
C SER A 73 2.87 -3.48 20.68
N SER A 74 2.90 -3.61 19.37
CA SER A 74 4.08 -3.25 18.55
C SER A 74 3.71 -2.88 17.12
N ARG A 75 4.63 -2.26 16.42
CA ARG A 75 4.50 -1.94 14.98
C ARG A 75 5.18 -3.00 14.14
N ILE A 76 4.60 -3.23 12.99
CA ILE A 76 5.14 -4.06 11.91
C ILE A 76 5.91 -3.12 10.98
N ASP A 77 7.17 -3.36 10.80
CA ASP A 77 8.06 -2.57 9.95
C ASP A 77 7.80 -2.81 8.44
N ASN A 78 8.55 -2.12 7.59
CA ASN A 78 8.41 -2.24 6.15
C ASN A 78 8.69 -3.66 5.62
N VAL A 79 9.59 -4.40 6.27
CA VAL A 79 9.86 -5.81 5.94
C VAL A 79 8.63 -6.66 6.26
N GLY A 80 8.04 -6.43 7.43
CA GLY A 80 6.80 -7.09 7.83
C GLY A 80 5.63 -6.76 6.89
N ILE A 81 5.49 -5.50 6.47
CA ILE A 81 4.46 -5.08 5.50
C ILE A 81 4.64 -5.82 4.17
N MET A 82 5.88 -5.93 3.66
CA MET A 82 6.16 -6.72 2.46
C MET A 82 5.76 -8.19 2.62
N ASN A 83 6.09 -8.80 3.78
CA ASN A 83 5.69 -10.17 4.06
C ASN A 83 4.16 -10.32 4.09
N LEU A 84 3.42 -9.41 4.74
CA LEU A 84 1.96 -9.43 4.78
C LEU A 84 1.35 -9.44 3.36
N ILE A 85 1.83 -8.57 2.48
CA ILE A 85 1.37 -8.48 1.09
C ILE A 85 1.64 -9.77 0.33
N ILE A 86 2.87 -10.29 0.44
CA ILE A 86 3.30 -11.50 -0.27
C ILE A 86 2.52 -12.72 0.22
N GLU A 87 2.38 -12.87 1.53
CA GLU A 87 1.62 -13.98 2.12
C GLU A 87 0.16 -13.98 1.68
N GLU A 88 -0.49 -12.81 1.65
CA GLU A 88 -1.89 -12.73 1.17
C GLU A 88 -1.99 -13.01 -0.33
N TYR A 89 -1.04 -12.54 -1.14
CA TYR A 89 -0.99 -12.88 -2.56
C TYR A 89 -0.76 -14.36 -2.80
N GLU A 90 0.16 -15.00 -2.07
CA GLU A 90 0.43 -16.43 -2.21
C GLU A 90 -0.76 -17.29 -1.73
N LYS A 91 -1.43 -16.89 -0.64
CA LYS A 91 -2.69 -17.51 -0.20
C LYS A 91 -3.78 -17.37 -1.26
N PHE A 92 -3.93 -16.16 -1.82
CA PHE A 92 -4.87 -15.89 -2.90
C PHE A 92 -4.61 -16.80 -4.11
N GLN A 93 -3.36 -16.97 -4.52
CA GLN A 93 -3.01 -17.85 -5.65
C GLN A 93 -3.29 -19.33 -5.38
N LYS A 94 -3.17 -19.78 -4.12
CA LYS A 94 -3.41 -21.16 -3.70
C LYS A 94 -4.89 -21.47 -3.35
N ASP A 95 -5.73 -20.45 -3.26
CA ASP A 95 -7.11 -20.63 -2.80
C ASP A 95 -7.96 -21.41 -3.83
N GLU A 96 -8.30 -22.64 -3.49
CA GLU A 96 -9.05 -23.58 -4.34
C GLU A 96 -10.51 -23.20 -4.54
N LYS A 97 -11.10 -22.40 -3.65
CA LYS A 97 -12.50 -21.97 -3.80
C LYS A 97 -12.72 -21.13 -5.05
N GLN A 98 -11.68 -20.45 -5.52
CA GLN A 98 -11.69 -19.71 -6.78
C GLN A 98 -11.16 -20.53 -7.97
N THR A 99 -10.62 -21.73 -7.75
CA THR A 99 -10.01 -22.57 -8.79
C THR A 99 -11.01 -23.18 -9.80
N ARG A 100 -12.32 -22.99 -9.61
CA ARG A 100 -13.32 -23.38 -10.63
C ARG A 100 -13.31 -22.47 -11.87
N LYS A 101 -12.67 -21.32 -11.79
CA LYS A 101 -12.32 -20.46 -12.93
C LYS A 101 -10.83 -20.19 -12.91
N LYS A 102 -10.18 -20.23 -14.06
CA LYS A 102 -8.78 -19.80 -14.20
C LYS A 102 -8.69 -18.37 -13.69
N LYS A 103 -7.83 -18.14 -12.66
CA LYS A 103 -7.62 -16.81 -12.12
C LYS A 103 -7.12 -15.87 -13.20
N ALA A 104 -7.68 -14.68 -13.24
CA ALA A 104 -7.24 -13.63 -14.15
C ALA A 104 -5.93 -13.02 -13.64
N LEU A 105 -5.85 -12.70 -12.32
CA LEU A 105 -4.66 -12.09 -11.72
C LEU A 105 -3.53 -13.11 -11.58
N ILE A 106 -2.55 -13.03 -12.48
CA ILE A 106 -1.39 -13.93 -12.57
C ILE A 106 -0.09 -13.27 -12.09
N GLY A 107 -0.06 -11.95 -11.92
CA GLY A 107 1.12 -11.21 -11.50
C GLY A 107 0.83 -10.06 -10.56
N LEU A 108 1.63 -9.97 -9.49
CA LEU A 108 1.63 -8.83 -8.56
C LEU A 108 3.04 -8.33 -8.36
N LYS A 109 3.23 -7.02 -8.45
CA LYS A 109 4.46 -6.34 -8.08
C LYS A 109 4.17 -5.22 -7.09
N VAL A 110 5.22 -4.82 -6.39
CA VAL A 110 5.22 -3.70 -5.46
C VAL A 110 6.15 -2.63 -5.99
N ILE A 111 5.63 -1.41 -6.13
CA ILE A 111 6.42 -0.22 -6.36
C ILE A 111 6.74 0.39 -5.00
N TYR A 112 8.02 0.53 -4.67
CA TYR A 112 8.45 1.20 -3.46
C TYR A 112 8.13 2.70 -3.57
N CYS A 113 7.19 3.17 -2.78
CA CYS A 113 6.66 4.52 -2.91
C CYS A 113 7.06 5.40 -1.73
N THR A 114 7.47 6.65 -2.01
CA THR A 114 7.80 7.64 -1.01
C THR A 114 7.03 8.94 -1.25
N PRO A 115 6.62 9.66 -0.20
CA PRO A 115 5.98 10.97 -0.34
C PRO A 115 6.90 12.00 -0.98
N ARG A 116 6.32 12.93 -1.71
CA ARG A 116 7.05 14.09 -2.28
C ARG A 116 7.60 15.04 -1.22
N SER A 117 7.08 14.98 -0.01
CA SER A 117 7.50 15.81 1.12
C SER A 117 8.75 15.30 1.84
N PHE A 118 9.33 14.19 1.39
CA PHE A 118 10.54 13.64 1.97
C PHE A 118 11.73 14.60 1.71
N THR A 119 12.59 14.71 2.72
CA THR A 119 13.92 15.36 2.57
C THR A 119 14.84 14.47 1.73
N GLU A 120 15.93 15.06 1.21
CA GLU A 120 16.93 14.30 0.46
C GLU A 120 17.49 13.10 1.24
N GLU A 121 17.73 13.28 2.54
CA GLU A 121 18.18 12.22 3.45
C GLU A 121 17.15 11.07 3.52
N GLN A 122 15.87 11.40 3.75
CA GLN A 122 14.79 10.41 3.79
C GLN A 122 14.61 9.68 2.45
N VAL A 123 14.82 10.40 1.35
CA VAL A 123 14.82 9.81 0.00
C VAL A 123 15.98 8.84 -0.16
N GLY A 124 17.17 9.20 0.34
CA GLY A 124 18.34 8.34 0.37
C GLY A 124 18.11 7.04 1.14
N ASP A 125 17.58 7.14 2.36
CA ASP A 125 17.25 5.99 3.20
C ASP A 125 16.22 5.06 2.53
N ALA A 126 15.17 5.64 1.96
CA ALA A 126 14.14 4.90 1.24
C ALA A 126 14.69 4.18 0.01
N LEU A 127 15.63 4.82 -0.71
CA LEU A 127 16.31 4.20 -1.85
C LEU A 127 17.17 3.02 -1.41
N MET A 128 17.92 3.17 -0.33
CA MET A 128 18.73 2.09 0.24
C MET A 128 17.87 0.90 0.67
N GLN A 129 16.73 1.15 1.32
CA GLN A 129 15.81 0.09 1.71
C GLN A 129 15.17 -0.60 0.49
N CYS A 130 14.76 0.15 -0.52
CA CYS A 130 14.27 -0.42 -1.78
C CYS A 130 15.32 -1.33 -2.45
N PHE A 131 16.57 -0.90 -2.42
CA PHE A 131 17.69 -1.68 -2.94
C PHE A 131 17.94 -2.96 -2.14
N GLN A 132 17.81 -2.91 -0.81
CA GLN A 132 17.87 -4.09 0.05
C GLN A 132 16.75 -5.07 -0.30
N PHE A 133 15.51 -4.60 -0.46
CA PHE A 133 14.41 -5.46 -0.91
C PHE A 133 14.66 -6.09 -2.28
N LYS A 134 15.29 -5.34 -3.19
CA LYS A 134 15.63 -5.89 -4.52
C LYS A 134 16.75 -6.93 -4.49
N LYS A 135 17.63 -6.88 -3.49
CA LYS A 135 18.69 -7.88 -3.26
C LYS A 135 18.23 -9.11 -2.48
N ASP A 136 17.22 -8.98 -1.64
CA ASP A 136 16.68 -10.09 -0.86
C ASP A 136 15.91 -11.06 -1.80
N GLU A 137 16.33 -12.32 -1.85
CA GLU A 137 15.73 -13.33 -2.73
C GLU A 137 14.22 -13.50 -2.53
N ARG A 138 13.72 -13.28 -1.31
CA ARG A 138 12.28 -13.38 -0.99
C ARG A 138 11.48 -12.28 -1.66
N PHE A 139 12.04 -11.07 -1.73
CA PHE A 139 11.35 -9.87 -2.18
C PHE A 139 11.66 -9.47 -3.61
N SER A 140 12.84 -9.86 -4.13
CA SER A 140 13.35 -9.41 -5.43
C SER A 140 12.37 -9.62 -6.57
N LYS A 141 11.67 -10.76 -6.58
CA LYS A 141 10.67 -11.08 -7.60
C LYS A 141 9.39 -10.24 -7.51
N TYR A 142 9.14 -9.62 -6.34
CA TYR A 142 7.94 -8.80 -6.12
C TYR A 142 8.20 -7.30 -6.26
N ILE A 143 9.43 -6.83 -6.22
CA ILE A 143 9.75 -5.41 -6.40
C ILE A 143 9.87 -5.06 -7.89
N ALA A 144 8.95 -4.21 -8.38
CA ALA A 144 9.01 -3.67 -9.74
C ALA A 144 10.06 -2.54 -9.83
N GLY A 145 10.04 -1.62 -8.88
CA GLY A 145 10.91 -0.47 -8.87
C GLY A 145 10.56 0.50 -7.74
N ARG A 146 11.07 1.74 -7.84
CA ARG A 146 10.75 2.84 -6.95
C ARG A 146 10.01 3.94 -7.72
N SER A 147 9.09 4.62 -7.06
CA SER A 147 8.43 5.82 -7.57
C SER A 147 8.54 6.96 -6.55
N ASP A 148 8.96 8.13 -7.01
CA ASP A 148 9.00 9.37 -6.22
C ASP A 148 7.66 10.11 -6.24
N THR A 149 6.63 9.50 -6.82
CA THR A 149 5.33 10.11 -7.00
C THR A 149 4.24 9.30 -6.33
N CYS A 150 4.20 9.28 -5.01
CA CYS A 150 3.00 8.87 -4.30
C CYS A 150 2.05 10.06 -4.19
N THR A 151 1.27 10.31 -5.22
CA THR A 151 0.06 11.11 -5.11
C THR A 151 -1.11 10.19 -4.85
N ALA A 152 -1.73 10.35 -3.70
CA ALA A 152 -3.16 10.18 -3.44
C ALA A 152 -3.77 8.77 -3.29
N PHE A 153 -3.10 7.67 -3.48
CA PHE A 153 -3.60 6.38 -3.04
C PHE A 153 -2.65 5.67 -2.06
N SER A 154 -1.86 6.42 -1.31
CA SER A 154 -1.44 5.90 -0.03
C SER A 154 -2.66 5.98 0.88
N LEU A 155 -3.26 4.86 1.21
CA LEU A 155 -4.06 4.75 2.39
C LEU A 155 -3.22 5.27 3.56
N GLY A 156 -3.34 6.59 3.81
CA GLY A 156 -2.71 7.28 4.93
C GLY A 156 -1.28 7.79 4.71
N SER A 157 -1.14 8.98 4.23
CA SER A 157 -0.13 9.93 4.69
C SER A 157 -0.76 10.88 5.69
#